data_c5b183a4495ac672bd87aa1c250de3c4
#
_entry.id   c5b183a4495ac672bd87aa1c250de3c4
#
_cell.length_a   1.000
_cell.length_b   1.000
_cell.length_c   1.000
_cell.angle_alpha   90.00
_cell.angle_beta   90.00
_cell.angle_gamma   90.00
#
_symmetry.space_group_name_H-M   'P 1'
#
loop_
_entity.id
_entity.type
_entity.pdbx_description
1 polymer ?
#
loop_
_entity_poly.entity_id
_entity_poly.type
_entity_poly.pdbx_seq_one_letter_code
_entity_poly.pdbx_strand_id
1 'polypeptide(L)'
;MTKEEYKNYFKFASKRYIAYILITCTALVLPFISIGGNQFFLLSFERSELHLFFAKFNVQELFLMPFVLIIFFIFIFFMTNLGGRVWCGWSCPQTIFRAIYRDLIQTKILKIRKSVSNKQTIADGSAKKALAVAIWSILAFIAAANFLWFFVPPQEFFAQISDPAEHKILLGAWLVIAVFLIFDVAFLGENFCVYVCPYARVQSVMIDADSVQVIYDEARGGKIYDGQTKLWKKPPDP
;
A
#
# COMPACT_ATOMS: atom_id res chain seq x y z
N MET A 1 10.94 17.23 -24.94
CA MET A 1 9.56 17.08 -24.42
C MET A 1 8.82 18.38 -24.61
N THR A 2 7.77 18.37 -25.42
CA THR A 2 6.96 19.57 -25.65
C THR A 2 6.09 19.84 -24.41
N LYS A 3 5.60 21.10 -24.25
CA LYS A 3 4.67 21.45 -23.15
C LYS A 3 3.43 20.56 -23.11
N GLU A 4 3.01 20.00 -24.25
CA GLU A 4 1.88 19.08 -24.35
C GLU A 4 2.20 17.67 -23.82
N GLU A 5 3.40 17.16 -24.05
CA GLU A 5 3.84 15.89 -23.49
C GLU A 5 3.95 15.97 -21.96
N TYR A 6 4.42 17.10 -21.41
CA TYR A 6 4.45 17.35 -19.96
C TYR A 6 3.06 17.41 -19.36
N LYS A 7 2.09 18.00 -20.08
CA LYS A 7 0.68 18.05 -19.65
C LYS A 7 0.02 16.67 -19.64
N ASN A 8 0.40 15.78 -20.55
CA ASN A 8 -0.04 14.38 -20.57
C ASN A 8 0.60 13.53 -19.46
N TYR A 9 1.83 13.85 -19.06
CA TYR A 9 2.49 13.20 -17.94
C TYR A 9 1.77 13.46 -16.61
N PHE A 10 1.25 14.66 -16.41
CA PHE A 10 0.45 15.02 -15.23
C PHE A 10 -0.86 14.21 -15.16
N LYS A 11 -1.47 13.87 -16.29
CA LYS A 11 -2.68 13.04 -16.34
C LYS A 11 -2.43 11.61 -15.84
N PHE A 12 -1.24 11.07 -16.02
CA PHE A 12 -0.91 9.70 -15.56
C PHE A 12 -0.82 9.61 -14.03
N ALA A 13 -0.21 10.59 -13.38
CA ALA A 13 -0.17 10.65 -11.92
C ALA A 13 -1.59 10.74 -11.31
N SER A 14 -2.48 11.53 -11.91
CA SER A 14 -3.88 11.63 -11.47
C SER A 14 -4.62 10.32 -11.58
N LYS A 15 -4.45 9.57 -12.69
CA LYS A 15 -5.05 8.24 -12.87
C LYS A 15 -4.61 7.27 -11.75
N ARG A 16 -3.34 7.33 -11.36
CA ARG A 16 -2.80 6.50 -10.28
C ARG A 16 -3.42 6.82 -8.93
N TYR A 17 -3.63 8.10 -8.60
CA TYR A 17 -4.34 8.47 -7.36
C TYR A 17 -5.80 8.04 -7.36
N ILE A 18 -6.48 8.10 -8.50
CA ILE A 18 -7.85 7.58 -8.63
C ILE A 18 -7.86 6.07 -8.35
N ALA A 19 -6.91 5.31 -8.93
CA ALA A 19 -6.79 3.89 -8.66
C ALA A 19 -6.56 3.60 -7.16
N TYR A 20 -5.71 4.38 -6.48
CA TYR A 20 -5.50 4.24 -5.04
C TYR A 20 -6.77 4.47 -4.23
N ILE A 21 -7.55 5.50 -4.57
CA ILE A 21 -8.82 5.79 -3.92
C ILE A 21 -9.80 4.64 -4.16
N LEU A 22 -9.94 4.17 -5.40
CA LEU A 22 -10.84 3.06 -5.73
C LEU A 22 -10.47 1.79 -4.98
N ILE A 23 -9.19 1.39 -4.97
CA ILE A 23 -8.71 0.20 -4.26
C ILE A 23 -8.95 0.34 -2.75
N THR A 24 -8.64 1.51 -2.17
CA THR A 24 -8.86 1.75 -0.73
C THR A 24 -10.34 1.70 -0.37
N CYS A 25 -11.21 2.35 -1.16
CA CYS A 25 -12.65 2.30 -0.95
C CYS A 25 -13.20 0.88 -1.09
N THR A 26 -12.75 0.13 -2.11
CA THR A 26 -13.14 -1.27 -2.29
C THR A 26 -12.71 -2.11 -1.09
N ALA A 27 -11.47 -1.98 -0.63
CA ALA A 27 -10.96 -2.72 0.52
C ALA A 27 -11.72 -2.39 1.82
N LEU A 28 -12.17 -1.14 2.00
CA LEU A 28 -12.95 -0.73 3.16
C LEU A 28 -14.39 -1.23 3.11
N VAL A 29 -15.00 -1.26 1.94
CA VAL A 29 -16.43 -1.61 1.78
C VAL A 29 -16.63 -3.11 1.68
N LEU A 30 -15.68 -3.85 1.12
CA LEU A 30 -15.78 -5.27 0.82
C LEU A 30 -16.17 -6.15 2.03
N PRO A 31 -15.63 -5.95 3.25
CA PRO A 31 -16.01 -6.74 4.43
C PRO A 31 -17.45 -6.52 4.88
N PHE A 32 -18.06 -5.38 4.51
CA PHE A 32 -19.45 -5.06 4.89
C PHE A 32 -20.48 -5.61 3.90
N ILE A 33 -20.04 -6.07 2.72
CA ILE A 33 -20.95 -6.64 1.71
C ILE A 33 -21.26 -8.07 2.10
N SER A 34 -22.51 -8.32 2.51
CA SER A 34 -23.03 -9.66 2.80
C SER A 34 -24.34 -9.88 2.03
N ILE A 35 -24.47 -11.01 1.35
CA ILE A 35 -25.67 -11.43 0.65
C ILE A 35 -26.09 -12.79 1.21
N GLY A 36 -27.34 -12.88 1.69
CA GLY A 36 -27.87 -14.13 2.25
C GLY A 36 -27.13 -14.62 3.51
N GLY A 37 -26.52 -13.72 4.30
CA GLY A 37 -25.75 -14.08 5.49
C GLY A 37 -24.29 -14.47 5.22
N ASN A 38 -23.89 -14.58 3.94
CA ASN A 38 -22.51 -14.89 3.57
C ASN A 38 -21.80 -13.60 3.11
N GLN A 39 -20.61 -13.36 3.63
CA GLN A 39 -19.77 -12.25 3.19
C GLN A 39 -19.10 -12.56 1.85
N PHE A 40 -18.74 -11.52 1.10
CA PHE A 40 -18.05 -11.68 -0.17
C PHE A 40 -16.70 -12.40 -0.01
N PHE A 41 -15.95 -12.04 1.04
CA PHE A 41 -14.70 -12.68 1.41
C PHE A 41 -14.58 -12.68 2.93
N LEU A 42 -14.55 -13.87 3.54
CA LEU A 42 -14.32 -14.07 4.96
C LEU A 42 -13.55 -15.37 5.17
N LEU A 43 -12.42 -15.30 5.85
CA LEU A 43 -11.67 -16.46 6.31
C LEU A 43 -11.84 -16.58 7.84
N SER A 44 -12.89 -17.23 8.29
CA SER A 44 -13.13 -17.44 9.71
C SER A 44 -12.37 -18.66 10.22
N PHE A 45 -11.36 -18.43 11.06
CA PHE A 45 -10.65 -19.50 11.75
C PHE A 45 -11.48 -20.12 12.88
N GLU A 46 -12.30 -19.32 13.55
CA GLU A 46 -13.13 -19.77 14.68
C GLU A 46 -14.22 -20.73 14.24
N ARG A 47 -14.89 -20.43 13.12
CA ARG A 47 -15.93 -21.30 12.55
C ARG A 47 -15.38 -22.31 11.56
N SER A 48 -14.08 -22.20 11.23
CA SER A 48 -13.41 -23.01 10.20
C SER A 48 -14.16 -22.96 8.86
N GLU A 49 -14.61 -21.79 8.46
CA GLU A 49 -15.39 -21.53 7.25
C GLU A 49 -14.68 -20.49 6.38
N LEU A 50 -14.69 -20.76 5.08
CA LEU A 50 -14.23 -19.82 4.07
C LEU A 50 -15.44 -19.35 3.27
N HIS A 51 -15.70 -18.05 3.28
CA HIS A 51 -16.65 -17.45 2.36
C HIS A 51 -15.89 -16.84 1.18
N LEU A 52 -16.19 -17.30 -0.02
CA LEU A 52 -15.60 -16.78 -1.25
C LEU A 52 -16.73 -16.54 -2.26
N PHE A 53 -16.86 -15.31 -2.78
CA PHE A 53 -17.91 -14.93 -3.73
C PHE A 53 -19.33 -15.35 -3.26
N PHE A 54 -19.64 -15.12 -1.97
CA PHE A 54 -20.92 -15.50 -1.34
C PHE A 54 -21.17 -17.02 -1.21
N ALA A 55 -20.25 -17.85 -1.67
CA ALA A 55 -20.29 -19.30 -1.44
C ALA A 55 -19.59 -19.63 -0.13
N LYS A 56 -20.18 -20.53 0.63
CA LYS A 56 -19.65 -21.02 1.89
C LYS A 56 -18.93 -22.34 1.65
N PHE A 57 -17.64 -22.38 1.95
CA PHE A 57 -16.80 -23.56 1.88
C PHE A 57 -16.51 -24.05 3.28
N ASN A 58 -16.71 -25.34 3.51
CA ASN A 58 -16.40 -25.99 4.79
C ASN A 58 -14.92 -26.40 4.84
N VAL A 59 -14.45 -26.77 6.04
CA VAL A 59 -13.04 -27.21 6.29
C VAL A 59 -12.58 -28.28 5.32
N GLN A 60 -13.47 -29.18 4.90
CA GLN A 60 -13.15 -30.27 3.97
C GLN A 60 -12.72 -29.76 2.59
N GLU A 61 -13.15 -28.55 2.20
CA GLU A 61 -12.82 -27.92 0.91
C GLU A 61 -11.64 -26.95 1.03
N LEU A 62 -11.10 -26.76 2.24
CA LEU A 62 -9.97 -25.86 2.51
C LEU A 62 -8.69 -26.32 1.81
N PHE A 63 -8.61 -27.59 1.39
CA PHE A 63 -7.50 -28.08 0.57
C PHE A 63 -7.36 -27.36 -0.79
N LEU A 64 -8.41 -26.68 -1.26
CA LEU A 64 -8.36 -25.86 -2.47
C LEU A 64 -7.64 -24.51 -2.27
N MET A 65 -7.53 -24.03 -1.02
CA MET A 65 -6.90 -22.74 -0.72
C MET A 65 -5.45 -22.61 -1.21
N PRO A 66 -4.57 -23.60 -1.02
CA PRO A 66 -3.21 -23.54 -1.56
C PRO A 66 -3.18 -23.33 -3.08
N PHE A 67 -4.10 -23.97 -3.82
CA PHE A 67 -4.17 -23.82 -5.28
C PHE A 67 -4.59 -22.41 -5.68
N VAL A 68 -5.57 -21.81 -4.98
CA VAL A 68 -5.99 -20.42 -5.22
C VAL A 68 -4.84 -19.47 -4.94
N LEU A 69 -4.08 -19.67 -3.86
CA LEU A 69 -2.91 -18.87 -3.54
C LEU A 69 -1.81 -19.02 -4.61
N ILE A 70 -1.54 -20.23 -5.05
CA ILE A 70 -0.53 -20.48 -6.11
C ILE A 70 -0.95 -19.76 -7.41
N ILE A 71 -2.19 -19.89 -7.83
CA ILE A 71 -2.73 -19.19 -9.02
C ILE A 71 -2.60 -17.67 -8.87
N PHE A 72 -2.92 -17.14 -7.69
CA PHE A 72 -2.79 -15.72 -7.40
C PHE A 72 -1.34 -15.23 -7.50
N PHE A 73 -0.38 -15.97 -6.94
CA PHE A 73 1.03 -15.63 -7.05
C PHE A 73 1.55 -15.75 -8.48
N ILE A 74 1.17 -16.81 -9.22
CA ILE A 74 1.51 -16.95 -10.64
C ILE A 74 0.97 -15.78 -11.44
N PHE A 75 -0.25 -15.34 -11.18
CA PHE A 75 -0.85 -14.18 -11.84
C PHE A 75 -0.07 -12.89 -11.56
N ILE A 76 0.35 -12.66 -10.30
CA ILE A 76 1.19 -11.50 -9.96
C ILE A 76 2.54 -11.57 -10.69
N PHE A 77 3.19 -12.74 -10.74
CA PHE A 77 4.45 -12.92 -11.46
C PHE A 77 4.29 -12.72 -12.97
N PHE A 78 3.24 -13.23 -13.55
CA PHE A 78 2.90 -13.01 -14.95
C PHE A 78 2.74 -11.53 -15.27
N MET A 79 1.97 -10.80 -14.46
CA MET A 79 1.81 -9.35 -14.59
C MET A 79 3.12 -8.58 -14.40
N THR A 80 4.03 -9.10 -13.57
CA THR A 80 5.36 -8.50 -13.37
C THR A 80 6.24 -8.67 -14.59
N ASN A 81 6.21 -9.84 -15.21
CA ASN A 81 7.02 -10.12 -16.41
C ASN A 81 6.60 -9.24 -17.59
N LEU A 82 5.29 -9.03 -17.79
CA LEU A 82 4.76 -8.19 -18.86
C LEU A 82 4.92 -6.70 -18.61
N GLY A 83 4.54 -6.24 -17.43
CA GLY A 83 4.39 -4.82 -17.10
C GLY A 83 5.44 -4.27 -16.13
N GLY A 84 6.44 -5.05 -15.74
CA GLY A 84 7.44 -4.62 -14.77
C GLY A 84 6.83 -4.34 -13.40
N ARG A 85 7.03 -3.14 -12.86
CA ARG A 85 6.59 -2.77 -11.51
C ARG A 85 5.13 -2.29 -11.42
N VAL A 86 4.23 -2.84 -12.25
CA VAL A 86 2.81 -2.44 -12.27
C VAL A 86 2.15 -2.69 -10.93
N TRP A 87 2.27 -3.89 -10.36
CA TRP A 87 1.68 -4.21 -9.07
C TRP A 87 2.15 -3.26 -7.96
N CYS A 88 3.47 -3.06 -7.85
CA CYS A 88 4.04 -2.14 -6.85
C CYS A 88 3.60 -0.69 -7.03
N GLY A 89 3.39 -0.26 -8.27
CA GLY A 89 3.01 1.11 -8.60
C GLY A 89 1.53 1.43 -8.44
N TRP A 90 0.63 0.46 -8.62
CA TRP A 90 -0.80 0.70 -8.73
C TRP A 90 -1.64 0.05 -7.63
N SER A 91 -1.27 -1.13 -7.13
CA SER A 91 -2.14 -1.93 -6.27
C SER A 91 -1.52 -2.29 -4.92
N CYS A 92 -0.21 -2.14 -4.76
CA CYS A 92 0.46 -2.52 -3.53
C CYS A 92 0.00 -1.67 -2.34
N PRO A 93 -0.51 -2.30 -1.25
CA PRO A 93 -0.97 -1.58 -0.05
C PRO A 93 0.11 -0.68 0.55
N GLN A 94 1.35 -1.13 0.58
CA GLN A 94 2.48 -0.37 1.08
C GLN A 94 2.69 0.95 0.31
N THR A 95 2.53 0.91 -1.01
CA THR A 95 2.65 2.12 -1.84
C THR A 95 1.48 3.06 -1.60
N ILE A 96 0.27 2.53 -1.41
CA ILE A 96 -0.94 3.33 -1.10
C ILE A 96 -0.79 4.01 0.27
N PHE A 97 -0.41 3.27 1.32
CA PHE A 97 -0.21 3.81 2.66
C PHE A 97 0.88 4.89 2.68
N ARG A 98 1.98 4.64 1.98
CA ARG A 98 3.04 5.64 1.85
C ARG A 98 2.59 6.89 1.07
N ALA A 99 1.78 6.74 0.03
CA ALA A 99 1.22 7.87 -0.71
C ALA A 99 0.27 8.68 0.21
N ILE A 100 -0.56 8.05 1.01
CA ILE A 100 -1.42 8.74 1.99
C ILE A 100 -0.56 9.50 3.00
N TYR A 101 0.43 8.85 3.61
CA TYR A 101 1.27 9.47 4.63
C TYR A 101 2.11 10.62 4.06
N ARG A 102 2.86 10.38 2.98
CA ARG A 102 3.80 11.36 2.42
C ARG A 102 3.10 12.43 1.59
N ASP A 103 2.24 12.01 0.65
CA ASP A 103 1.72 12.93 -0.36
C ASP A 103 0.50 13.70 0.16
N LEU A 104 -0.37 13.03 0.94
CA LEU A 104 -1.55 13.67 1.52
C LEU A 104 -1.21 14.35 2.85
N ILE A 105 -0.74 13.62 3.87
CA ILE A 105 -0.55 14.17 5.22
C ILE A 105 0.62 15.14 5.24
N GLN A 106 1.82 14.71 4.86
CA GLN A 106 3.02 15.55 4.99
C GLN A 106 3.07 16.69 3.98
N THR A 107 2.60 16.48 2.73
CA THR A 107 2.74 17.48 1.67
C THR A 107 1.53 18.40 1.57
N LYS A 108 0.30 17.85 1.48
CA LYS A 108 -0.91 18.66 1.27
C LYS A 108 -1.45 19.26 2.57
N ILE A 109 -1.56 18.45 3.65
CA ILE A 109 -2.18 18.90 4.90
C ILE A 109 -1.20 19.73 5.71
N LEU A 110 -0.05 19.17 6.07
CA LEU A 110 0.90 19.80 6.99
C LEU A 110 1.94 20.68 6.31
N LYS A 111 2.05 20.61 4.96
CA LYS A 111 3.02 21.39 4.16
C LYS A 111 4.45 21.29 4.69
N ILE A 112 4.84 20.11 5.19
CA ILE A 112 6.19 19.82 5.65
C ILE A 112 7.14 19.76 4.46
N ARG A 113 6.66 19.27 3.31
CA ARG A 113 7.40 19.16 2.07
C ARG A 113 6.87 20.14 1.02
N LYS A 114 7.75 20.66 0.18
CA LYS A 114 7.40 21.64 -0.86
C LYS A 114 6.50 21.04 -1.94
N SER A 115 6.81 19.83 -2.37
CA SER A 115 6.02 19.11 -3.38
C SER A 115 6.21 17.60 -3.24
N VAL A 116 5.36 16.81 -3.89
CA VAL A 116 5.43 15.36 -3.93
C VAL A 116 6.74 14.86 -4.57
N SER A 117 7.24 15.57 -5.59
CA SER A 117 8.48 15.24 -6.29
C SER A 117 9.73 15.68 -5.53
N ASN A 118 9.63 16.70 -4.69
CA ASN A 118 10.77 17.22 -3.94
C ASN A 118 10.80 16.64 -2.53
N LYS A 119 11.80 15.80 -2.25
CA LYS A 119 11.99 15.17 -0.93
C LYS A 119 12.50 16.12 0.16
N GLN A 120 12.85 17.37 -0.20
CA GLN A 120 13.36 18.34 0.76
C GLN A 120 12.26 18.81 1.70
N THR A 121 12.55 18.80 2.99
CA THR A 121 11.67 19.36 4.03
C THR A 121 11.84 20.88 4.09
N ILE A 122 10.72 21.62 4.09
CA ILE A 122 10.73 23.08 4.21
C ILE A 122 10.82 23.50 5.67
N ALA A 123 10.16 22.75 6.55
CA ALA A 123 10.00 23.09 7.96
C ALA A 123 10.69 22.05 8.85
N ASP A 124 11.60 22.48 9.69
CA ASP A 124 12.24 21.67 10.71
C ASP A 124 11.37 21.55 12.00
N GLY A 125 10.09 21.82 11.92
CA GLY A 125 9.17 21.73 13.03
C GLY A 125 8.99 20.29 13.52
N SER A 126 9.66 19.92 14.61
CA SER A 126 9.48 18.64 15.29
C SER A 126 7.99 18.37 15.62
N ALA A 127 7.26 19.41 16.02
CA ALA A 127 5.82 19.36 16.30
C ALA A 127 4.99 18.91 15.07
N LYS A 128 5.28 19.43 13.87
CA LYS A 128 4.56 19.04 12.66
C LYS A 128 4.84 17.59 12.27
N LYS A 129 6.07 17.11 12.47
CA LYS A 129 6.42 15.70 12.23
C LYS A 129 5.68 14.79 13.21
N ALA A 130 5.64 15.16 14.50
CA ALA A 130 4.88 14.42 15.51
C ALA A 130 3.38 14.38 15.16
N LEU A 131 2.80 15.52 14.72
CA LEU A 131 1.42 15.57 14.29
C LEU A 131 1.16 14.68 13.06
N ALA A 132 2.09 14.62 12.10
CA ALA A 132 1.97 13.71 10.97
C ALA A 132 1.90 12.25 11.40
N VAL A 133 2.76 11.84 12.35
CA VAL A 133 2.75 10.49 12.92
C VAL A 133 1.46 10.24 13.68
N ALA A 134 0.96 11.19 14.45
CA ALA A 134 -0.30 11.05 15.19
C ALA A 134 -1.50 10.84 14.25
N ILE A 135 -1.62 11.64 13.19
CA ILE A 135 -2.66 11.46 12.17
C ILE A 135 -2.53 10.09 11.50
N TRP A 136 -1.30 9.71 11.14
CA TRP A 136 -1.07 8.39 10.55
C TRP A 136 -1.42 7.26 11.51
N SER A 137 -1.12 7.38 12.81
CA SER A 137 -1.47 6.38 13.81
C SER A 137 -2.97 6.08 13.83
N ILE A 138 -3.81 7.11 13.79
CA ILE A 138 -5.27 6.93 13.73
C ILE A 138 -5.66 6.14 12.47
N LEU A 139 -5.12 6.50 11.32
CA LEU A 139 -5.39 5.78 10.07
C LEU A 139 -4.85 4.35 10.08
N ALA A 140 -3.71 4.11 10.72
CA ALA A 140 -3.13 2.78 10.87
C ALA A 140 -4.00 1.85 11.75
N PHE A 141 -4.62 2.38 12.81
CA PHE A 141 -5.60 1.62 13.60
C PHE A 141 -6.83 1.23 12.78
N ILE A 142 -7.33 2.14 11.94
CA ILE A 142 -8.45 1.85 11.03
C ILE A 142 -8.03 0.81 9.98
N ALA A 143 -6.84 0.94 9.40
CA ALA A 143 -6.33 -0.01 8.42
C ALA A 143 -6.09 -1.40 9.02
N ALA A 144 -5.60 -1.47 10.26
CA ALA A 144 -5.44 -2.72 11.01
C ALA A 144 -6.79 -3.38 11.32
N ALA A 145 -7.80 -2.58 11.72
CA ALA A 145 -9.16 -3.08 11.90
C ALA A 145 -9.74 -3.62 10.57
N ASN A 146 -9.57 -2.86 9.49
CA ASN A 146 -10.03 -3.30 8.16
C ASN A 146 -9.39 -4.63 7.74
N PHE A 147 -8.11 -4.82 8.02
CA PHE A 147 -7.45 -6.10 7.77
C PHE A 147 -8.07 -7.25 8.58
N LEU A 148 -8.38 -7.02 9.85
CA LEU A 148 -9.00 -8.02 10.72
C LEU A 148 -10.45 -8.34 10.32
N TRP A 149 -11.17 -7.42 9.68
CA TRP A 149 -12.54 -7.67 9.20
C TRP A 149 -12.63 -8.72 8.07
N PHE A 150 -11.52 -9.06 7.44
CA PHE A 150 -11.45 -10.20 6.52
C PHE A 150 -11.36 -11.55 7.24
N PHE A 151 -11.05 -11.56 8.56
CA PHE A 151 -10.94 -12.76 9.38
C PHE A 151 -12.09 -12.89 10.40
N VAL A 152 -12.55 -11.75 10.91
CA VAL A 152 -13.65 -11.67 11.86
C VAL A 152 -14.71 -10.72 11.31
N PRO A 153 -15.98 -11.13 11.20
CA PRO A 153 -17.04 -10.27 10.70
C PRO A 153 -17.06 -8.93 11.45
N PRO A 154 -17.29 -7.78 10.76
CA PRO A 154 -17.25 -6.47 11.40
C PRO A 154 -18.20 -6.35 12.61
N GLN A 155 -19.37 -6.97 12.54
CA GLN A 155 -20.35 -6.96 13.63
C GLN A 155 -19.81 -7.67 14.89
N GLU A 156 -19.18 -8.83 14.71
CA GLU A 156 -18.55 -9.58 15.79
C GLU A 156 -17.32 -8.84 16.33
N PHE A 157 -16.53 -8.23 15.45
CA PHE A 157 -15.36 -7.44 15.83
C PHE A 157 -15.73 -6.28 16.76
N PHE A 158 -16.79 -5.52 16.44
CA PHE A 158 -17.26 -4.42 17.30
C PHE A 158 -17.85 -4.93 18.62
N ALA A 159 -18.54 -6.08 18.61
CA ALA A 159 -19.04 -6.71 19.83
C ALA A 159 -17.90 -7.18 20.74
N GLN A 160 -16.87 -7.80 20.16
CA GLN A 160 -15.71 -8.31 20.89
C GLN A 160 -14.81 -7.21 21.46
N ILE A 161 -14.72 -6.04 20.81
CA ILE A 161 -14.01 -4.87 21.36
C ILE A 161 -14.71 -4.35 22.64
N SER A 162 -16.01 -4.51 22.76
CA SER A 162 -16.75 -4.08 23.96
C SER A 162 -16.43 -4.93 25.19
N ASP A 163 -15.92 -6.15 25.01
CA ASP A 163 -15.55 -7.07 26.09
C ASP A 163 -14.06 -7.48 26.00
N PRO A 164 -13.15 -6.56 26.38
CA PRO A 164 -11.71 -6.75 26.24
C PRO A 164 -11.13 -7.86 27.11
N ALA A 165 -11.85 -8.29 28.16
CA ALA A 165 -11.39 -9.30 29.09
C ALA A 165 -11.40 -10.72 28.49
N GLU A 166 -12.37 -11.01 27.63
CA GLU A 166 -12.52 -12.34 27.01
C GLU A 166 -11.75 -12.45 25.69
N HIS A 167 -11.62 -11.35 24.92
CA HIS A 167 -11.06 -11.34 23.56
C HIS A 167 -9.65 -10.75 23.45
N LYS A 168 -8.76 -11.09 24.39
CA LYS A 168 -7.38 -10.57 24.47
C LYS A 168 -6.55 -10.84 23.21
N ILE A 169 -6.76 -11.96 22.55
CA ILE A 169 -6.00 -12.37 21.36
C ILE A 169 -6.34 -11.44 20.19
N LEU A 170 -7.61 -11.13 19.95
CA LEU A 170 -8.04 -10.23 18.89
C LEU A 170 -7.50 -8.82 19.09
N LEU A 171 -7.63 -8.31 20.32
CA LEU A 171 -7.11 -6.97 20.68
C LEU A 171 -5.60 -6.92 20.57
N GLY A 172 -4.90 -7.97 21.01
CA GLY A 172 -3.45 -8.08 20.84
C GLY A 172 -3.03 -8.08 19.38
N ALA A 173 -3.70 -8.85 18.54
CA ALA A 173 -3.45 -8.90 17.11
C ALA A 173 -3.70 -7.53 16.45
N TRP A 174 -4.81 -6.86 16.77
CA TRP A 174 -5.12 -5.53 16.27
C TRP A 174 -4.05 -4.52 16.63
N LEU A 175 -3.60 -4.51 17.88
CA LEU A 175 -2.56 -3.60 18.36
C LEU A 175 -1.21 -3.89 17.69
N VAL A 176 -0.82 -5.16 17.56
CA VAL A 176 0.45 -5.54 16.91
C VAL A 176 0.46 -5.10 15.45
N ILE A 177 -0.63 -5.34 14.71
CA ILE A 177 -0.73 -4.93 13.30
C ILE A 177 -0.71 -3.41 13.18
N ALA A 178 -1.43 -2.67 14.03
CA ALA A 178 -1.45 -1.21 14.02
C ALA A 178 -0.05 -0.62 14.30
N VAL A 179 0.64 -1.10 15.33
CA VAL A 179 2.01 -0.67 15.67
C VAL A 179 2.98 -0.99 14.54
N PHE A 180 2.86 -2.17 13.93
CA PHE A 180 3.67 -2.55 12.77
C PHE A 180 3.45 -1.58 11.59
N LEU A 181 2.21 -1.24 11.25
CA LEU A 181 1.88 -0.29 10.18
C LEU A 181 2.38 1.13 10.48
N ILE A 182 2.32 1.56 11.74
CA ILE A 182 2.86 2.87 12.16
C ILE A 182 4.37 2.89 11.95
N PHE A 183 5.06 1.87 12.45
CA PHE A 183 6.51 1.77 12.33
C PHE A 183 6.96 1.65 10.87
N ASP A 184 6.32 0.79 10.11
CA ASP A 184 6.65 0.56 8.72
C ASP A 184 6.53 1.83 7.87
N VAL A 185 5.39 2.50 7.89
CA VAL A 185 5.13 3.64 6.99
C VAL A 185 5.83 4.92 7.47
N ALA A 186 5.86 5.18 8.80
CA ALA A 186 6.45 6.41 9.33
C ALA A 186 7.97 6.36 9.36
N PHE A 187 8.58 5.20 9.65
CA PHE A 187 10.03 5.07 9.86
C PHE A 187 10.74 4.33 8.74
N LEU A 188 10.26 3.16 8.31
CA LEU A 188 10.88 2.40 7.23
C LEU A 188 10.58 3.02 5.85
N GLY A 189 9.32 3.33 5.57
CA GLY A 189 8.91 3.96 4.32
C GLY A 189 9.40 3.22 3.06
N GLU A 190 10.31 3.84 2.30
CA GLU A 190 10.88 3.25 1.08
C GLU A 190 11.84 2.07 1.38
N ASN A 191 12.46 2.07 2.55
CA ASN A 191 13.42 1.04 2.93
C ASN A 191 12.76 -0.33 3.11
N PHE A 192 11.48 -0.36 3.49
CA PHE A 192 10.73 -1.61 3.55
C PHE A 192 10.74 -2.35 2.21
N CYS A 193 10.46 -1.64 1.11
CA CYS A 193 10.47 -2.24 -0.22
C CYS A 193 11.87 -2.69 -0.66
N VAL A 194 12.92 -2.02 -0.21
CA VAL A 194 14.31 -2.32 -0.62
C VAL A 194 14.89 -3.48 0.18
N TYR A 195 14.64 -3.53 1.49
CA TYR A 195 15.35 -4.45 2.40
C TYR A 195 14.48 -5.59 2.93
N VAL A 196 13.19 -5.37 3.11
CA VAL A 196 12.28 -6.31 3.79
C VAL A 196 11.39 -7.07 2.82
N CYS A 197 10.87 -6.40 1.79
CA CYS A 197 9.87 -6.99 0.89
C CYS A 197 10.48 -8.10 0.01
N PRO A 198 10.07 -9.38 0.18
CA PRO A 198 10.61 -10.48 -0.61
C PRO A 198 10.23 -10.37 -2.09
N TYR A 199 9.04 -9.84 -2.38
CA TYR A 199 8.56 -9.65 -3.75
C TYR A 199 9.46 -8.69 -4.55
N ALA A 200 9.96 -7.61 -3.92
CA ALA A 200 10.86 -6.67 -4.59
C ALA A 200 12.19 -7.32 -5.01
N ARG A 201 12.65 -8.31 -4.25
CA ARG A 201 13.85 -9.10 -4.58
C ARG A 201 13.61 -10.04 -5.75
N VAL A 202 12.53 -10.81 -5.71
CA VAL A 202 12.14 -11.71 -6.80
C VAL A 202 11.90 -10.92 -8.09
N GLN A 203 11.20 -9.78 -8.00
CA GLN A 203 10.92 -8.92 -9.14
C GLN A 203 12.19 -8.44 -9.85
N SER A 204 13.26 -8.13 -9.11
CA SER A 204 14.50 -7.65 -9.72
C SER A 204 15.20 -8.68 -10.61
N VAL A 205 14.92 -9.96 -10.41
CA VAL A 205 15.45 -11.08 -11.20
C VAL A 205 14.55 -11.39 -12.41
N MET A 206 13.25 -11.07 -12.31
CA MET A 206 12.26 -11.37 -13.36
C MET A 206 12.18 -10.30 -14.46
N ILE A 207 12.78 -9.12 -14.25
CA ILE A 207 12.79 -8.05 -15.24
C ILE A 207 13.84 -8.34 -16.29
N ASP A 208 13.44 -8.38 -17.55
CA ASP A 208 14.29 -8.57 -18.73
C ASP A 208 14.27 -7.33 -19.65
N ALA A 209 14.89 -7.46 -20.82
CA ALA A 209 14.98 -6.36 -21.79
C ALA A 209 13.63 -5.98 -22.41
N ASP A 210 12.66 -6.90 -22.44
CA ASP A 210 11.34 -6.70 -23.04
C ASP A 210 10.32 -6.15 -22.01
N SER A 211 10.67 -6.18 -20.72
CA SER A 211 9.81 -5.67 -19.65
C SER A 211 9.72 -4.14 -19.69
N VAL A 212 8.52 -3.59 -19.48
CA VAL A 212 8.30 -2.14 -19.39
C VAL A 212 9.00 -1.57 -18.16
N GLN A 213 10.02 -0.76 -18.38
CA GLN A 213 10.81 -0.14 -17.31
C GLN A 213 10.84 1.38 -17.42
N VAL A 214 10.92 2.04 -16.26
CA VAL A 214 11.21 3.48 -16.20
C VAL A 214 12.73 3.65 -16.07
N ILE A 215 13.35 4.05 -17.16
CA ILE A 215 14.81 4.24 -17.24
C ILE A 215 15.11 5.73 -17.18
N TYR A 216 16.21 6.09 -16.50
CA TYR A 216 16.75 7.44 -16.56
C TYR A 216 17.48 7.65 -17.89
N ASP A 217 17.04 8.63 -18.65
CA ASP A 217 17.66 9.00 -19.92
C ASP A 217 18.72 10.08 -19.65
N GLU A 218 19.99 9.72 -19.75
CA GLU A 218 21.11 10.63 -19.52
C GLU A 218 21.19 11.74 -20.56
N ALA A 219 20.68 11.53 -21.78
CA ALA A 219 20.65 12.52 -22.83
C ALA A 219 19.62 13.65 -22.56
N ARG A 220 18.60 13.39 -21.76
CA ARG A 220 17.53 14.32 -21.41
C ARG A 220 17.81 15.18 -20.19
N GLY A 221 18.58 14.69 -19.27
CA GLY A 221 18.71 15.28 -17.96
C GLY A 221 20.09 15.74 -17.63
N GLY A 222 20.21 16.79 -16.83
CA GLY A 222 21.47 17.25 -16.30
C GLY A 222 22.23 16.18 -15.53
N LYS A 223 23.52 16.33 -15.45
CA LYS A 223 24.40 15.47 -14.66
C LYS A 223 23.90 15.41 -13.21
N ILE A 224 23.68 14.21 -12.70
CA ILE A 224 23.30 14.00 -11.29
C ILE A 224 24.47 14.31 -10.36
N TYR A 225 25.69 14.12 -10.88
CA TYR A 225 26.93 14.37 -10.18
C TYR A 225 27.85 15.26 -11.01
N ASP A 226 28.45 16.22 -10.36
CA ASP A 226 29.63 16.95 -10.88
C ASP A 226 30.80 16.58 -9.95
N GLY A 227 31.63 15.64 -10.45
CA GLY A 227 32.63 14.99 -9.61
C GLY A 227 32.02 14.24 -8.42
N GLN A 228 32.39 14.62 -7.21
CA GLN A 228 31.86 13.99 -5.97
C GLN A 228 30.60 14.67 -5.41
N THR A 229 30.16 15.78 -5.99
CA THR A 229 29.01 16.55 -5.47
C THR A 229 27.73 16.25 -6.23
N LYS A 230 26.65 15.90 -5.48
CA LYS A 230 25.30 15.73 -6.04
C LYS A 230 24.70 17.07 -6.44
N LEU A 231 24.46 17.27 -7.73
CA LEU A 231 23.80 18.47 -8.25
C LEU A 231 22.26 18.41 -8.08
N TRP A 232 21.78 18.36 -6.86
CA TRP A 232 20.33 18.34 -6.58
C TRP A 232 19.64 19.70 -6.77
N LYS A 233 20.38 20.74 -7.11
CA LYS A 233 19.90 22.13 -6.96
C LYS A 233 19.43 22.82 -8.22
N LYS A 234 19.62 22.25 -9.40
CA LYS A 234 19.06 22.86 -10.62
C LYS A 234 18.19 21.82 -11.33
N PRO A 235 16.88 22.09 -11.53
CA PRO A 235 16.16 21.40 -12.60
C PRO A 235 16.89 21.71 -13.91
N PRO A 236 17.00 20.75 -14.84
CA PRO A 236 17.51 21.05 -16.17
C PRO A 236 16.66 22.20 -16.77
N ASP A 237 17.32 23.19 -17.31
CA ASP A 237 16.65 24.24 -18.07
C ASP A 237 15.86 23.57 -19.22
N PRO A 238 14.64 24.05 -19.53
CA PRO A 238 13.71 23.42 -20.48
C PRO A 238 14.31 23.39 -21.90
#